data_8655fb2ff5191d0f88dad8bf85bf6f2d
#
_entry.id   8655fb2ff5191d0f88dad8bf85bf6f2d
#
_cell.length_a   1.000
_cell.length_b   1.000
_cell.length_c   1.000
_cell.angle_alpha   90.00
_cell.angle_beta   90.00
_cell.angle_gamma   90.00
#
_symmetry.space_group_name_H-M   'P 1'
#
loop_
_entity.id
_entity.type
_entity.pdbx_description
1 polymer ?
#
loop_
_entity_poly.entity_id
_entity_poly.type
_entity_poly.pdbx_seq_one_letter_code
_entity_poly.pdbx_strand_id
1 'polypeptide(L)'
;MATLKDATAIAGIGQTAFAKRLPESEKTLACRAILAALDDAGIAPSEVDGFASYTMEETDEVEVAKAIGAGDVTFFSKVGYGGGGSCATLAHLAAAVATGQASVGVAWRSRKRGSGPRPWKNTAVQLPTPAQWIRPYGLLRPADEIGMLARRYMHTYGATRDHLFNVALACRNRANQNPDAIMYERPLTREMYMTSRWISEPLCLYDNCLETDGALACVIVSAERARDCRRRPVYLHSVAQGLPAQHHGMVNYWNDDPLTGPAWTAARQLWKHADFGPDDVHVAQIYDAFTPLVPLSLEGYGFCGRGEGGAFTEGGALEIGGRLPLNTGGGGLSEAYVHGFNLITEGVKQLRGTSTAQVPDAATCLVTAGEGVPTSAVLLRS
;
A
#
# COMPACT_ATOMS: atom_id res chain seq x y z
N MET A 1 -12.04 -23.23 15.71
CA MET A 1 -10.86 -22.79 14.95
C MET A 1 -10.47 -21.42 15.46
N ALA A 2 -9.19 -21.20 15.74
CA ALA A 2 -8.72 -19.85 16.07
C ALA A 2 -8.96 -18.94 14.85
N THR A 3 -9.59 -17.82 15.06
CA THR A 3 -9.79 -16.80 14.01
C THR A 3 -8.68 -15.78 14.12
N LEU A 4 -8.22 -15.20 13.01
CA LEU A 4 -7.24 -14.11 13.03
C LEU A 4 -7.88 -12.76 13.40
N LYS A 5 -9.20 -12.70 13.43
CA LYS A 5 -9.95 -11.48 13.74
C LYS A 5 -9.59 -10.95 15.11
N ASP A 6 -9.01 -9.76 15.13
CA ASP A 6 -8.55 -9.06 16.34
C ASP A 6 -7.58 -9.84 17.24
N ALA A 7 -7.02 -10.94 16.74
CA ALA A 7 -6.09 -11.75 17.50
C ALA A 7 -4.70 -11.07 17.66
N THR A 8 -4.39 -10.14 16.79
CA THR A 8 -3.11 -9.40 16.75
C THR A 8 -3.34 -7.92 16.52
N ALA A 9 -2.34 -7.13 16.88
CA ALA A 9 -2.36 -5.69 16.67
C ALA A 9 -1.00 -5.15 16.22
N ILE A 10 -1.04 -4.01 15.52
CA ILE A 10 0.14 -3.19 15.27
C ILE A 10 0.41 -2.38 16.54
N ALA A 11 1.50 -2.72 17.23
CA ALA A 11 1.93 -2.08 18.46
C ALA A 11 2.82 -0.87 18.22
N GLY A 12 3.58 -0.86 17.11
CA GLY A 12 4.47 0.23 16.76
C GLY A 12 4.62 0.42 15.25
N ILE A 13 4.88 1.65 14.86
CA ILE A 13 5.20 2.04 13.49
C ILE A 13 6.47 2.89 13.48
N GLY A 14 7.24 2.77 12.40
CA GLY A 14 8.46 3.56 12.22
C GLY A 14 8.66 3.95 10.76
N GLN A 15 9.25 5.10 10.54
CA GLN A 15 9.59 5.60 9.21
C GLN A 15 10.90 6.38 9.24
N THR A 16 11.58 6.44 8.10
CA THR A 16 12.68 7.37 7.84
C THR A 16 12.15 8.61 7.12
N ALA A 17 12.97 9.63 6.95
CA ALA A 17 12.67 10.69 6.01
C ALA A 17 12.45 10.11 4.60
N PHE A 18 11.60 10.77 3.81
CA PHE A 18 11.38 10.48 2.40
C PHE A 18 12.06 11.53 1.53
N ALA A 19 12.81 11.07 0.54
CA ALA A 19 13.46 11.97 -0.41
C ALA A 19 13.64 11.28 -1.77
N LYS A 20 13.91 12.08 -2.80
CA LYS A 20 14.32 11.54 -4.10
C LYS A 20 15.69 10.86 -4.02
N ARG A 21 16.54 11.28 -3.08
CA ARG A 21 17.88 10.70 -2.85
C ARG A 21 18.26 10.86 -1.39
N LEU A 22 18.55 9.72 -0.75
CA LEU A 22 19.12 9.65 0.60
C LEU A 22 20.56 9.09 0.52
N PRO A 23 21.48 9.54 1.36
CA PRO A 23 22.87 9.05 1.36
C PRO A 23 23.00 7.63 1.92
N GLU A 24 22.09 7.24 2.83
CA GLU A 24 22.12 5.96 3.52
C GLU A 24 21.92 4.77 2.58
N SER A 25 22.48 3.61 2.95
CA SER A 25 22.18 2.35 2.27
C SER A 25 20.75 1.89 2.56
N GLU A 26 20.16 1.07 1.70
CA GLU A 26 18.83 0.51 1.88
C GLU A 26 18.72 -0.25 3.21
N LYS A 27 19.75 -1.03 3.57
CA LYS A 27 19.85 -1.71 4.88
C LYS A 27 19.84 -0.73 6.05
N THR A 28 20.57 0.37 5.98
CA THR A 28 20.57 1.39 7.04
C THR A 28 19.19 2.01 7.23
N LEU A 29 18.49 2.30 6.11
CA LEU A 29 17.13 2.83 6.16
C LEU A 29 16.16 1.79 6.77
N ALA A 30 16.26 0.52 6.37
CA ALA A 30 15.46 -0.56 6.95
C ALA A 30 15.64 -0.66 8.47
N CYS A 31 16.90 -0.76 8.94
CA CYS A 31 17.20 -0.86 10.35
C CYS A 31 16.71 0.35 11.15
N ARG A 32 16.86 1.58 10.63
CA ARG A 32 16.33 2.78 11.29
C ARG A 32 14.82 2.77 11.42
N ALA A 33 14.11 2.39 10.38
CA ALA A 33 12.64 2.30 10.42
C ALA A 33 12.18 1.22 11.42
N ILE A 34 12.85 0.06 11.45
CA ILE A 34 12.54 -1.03 12.37
C ILE A 34 12.80 -0.59 13.84
N LEU A 35 13.96 0.00 14.12
CA LEU A 35 14.26 0.47 15.46
C LEU A 35 13.29 1.57 15.92
N ALA A 36 12.88 2.47 15.03
CA ALA A 36 11.86 3.47 15.32
C ALA A 36 10.50 2.83 15.64
N ALA A 37 10.11 1.77 14.90
CA ALA A 37 8.87 1.04 15.16
C ALA A 37 8.89 0.29 16.49
N LEU A 38 10.04 -0.28 16.85
CA LEU A 38 10.25 -0.96 18.13
C LEU A 38 10.23 0.04 19.30
N ASP A 39 10.86 1.20 19.14
CA ASP A 39 10.79 2.26 20.15
C ASP A 39 9.37 2.81 20.32
N ASP A 40 8.63 3.01 19.22
CA ASP A 40 7.21 3.41 19.26
C ASP A 40 6.35 2.38 20.01
N ALA A 41 6.62 1.09 19.86
CA ALA A 41 5.96 0.02 20.61
C ALA A 41 6.44 -0.09 22.08
N GLY A 42 7.64 0.36 22.40
CA GLY A 42 8.31 0.12 23.68
C GLY A 42 8.83 -1.32 23.84
N ILE A 43 9.24 -1.95 22.73
CA ILE A 43 9.72 -3.34 22.67
C ILE A 43 11.22 -3.34 22.36
N ALA A 44 11.98 -4.17 23.10
CA ALA A 44 13.42 -4.29 22.87
C ALA A 44 13.72 -5.05 21.58
N PRO A 45 14.76 -4.67 20.82
CA PRO A 45 15.14 -5.41 19.60
C PRO A 45 15.39 -6.90 19.83
N SER A 46 15.93 -7.28 20.97
CA SER A 46 16.20 -8.68 21.34
C SER A 46 14.95 -9.55 21.53
N GLU A 47 13.77 -8.95 21.57
CA GLU A 47 12.50 -9.66 21.64
C GLU A 47 11.92 -10.02 20.26
N VAL A 48 12.50 -9.48 19.19
CA VAL A 48 12.04 -9.76 17.83
C VAL A 48 12.42 -11.17 17.43
N ASP A 49 11.42 -11.97 17.09
CA ASP A 49 11.53 -13.38 16.69
C ASP A 49 10.83 -13.70 15.38
N GLY A 50 10.16 -12.72 14.74
CA GLY A 50 9.46 -12.88 13.49
C GLY A 50 9.76 -11.77 12.48
N PHE A 51 10.01 -12.13 11.20
CA PHE A 51 10.24 -11.17 10.12
C PHE A 51 9.33 -11.43 8.92
N ALA A 52 8.81 -10.36 8.31
CA ALA A 52 8.17 -10.44 7.01
C ALA A 52 8.58 -9.26 6.11
N SER A 53 8.98 -9.58 4.90
CA SER A 53 9.28 -8.61 3.84
C SER A 53 8.54 -8.99 2.55
N TYR A 54 8.65 -8.19 1.50
CA TYR A 54 8.01 -8.53 0.23
C TYR A 54 8.86 -8.16 -0.98
N THR A 55 8.51 -8.71 -2.12
CA THR A 55 9.25 -8.66 -3.38
C THR A 55 9.95 -7.32 -3.63
N MET A 56 11.17 -7.37 -4.16
CA MET A 56 12.04 -6.23 -4.41
C MET A 56 12.53 -5.52 -3.13
N GLU A 57 12.38 -6.14 -1.95
CA GLU A 57 13.18 -5.79 -0.78
C GLU A 57 14.57 -6.40 -0.97
N GLU A 58 15.57 -5.54 -1.07
CA GLU A 58 16.96 -5.95 -1.34
C GLU A 58 17.75 -6.19 -0.06
N THR A 59 17.16 -5.87 1.11
CA THR A 59 17.78 -6.13 2.39
C THR A 59 17.57 -7.59 2.80
N ASP A 60 18.65 -8.21 3.24
CA ASP A 60 18.65 -9.60 3.72
C ASP A 60 18.17 -9.65 5.18
N GLU A 61 17.25 -10.55 5.49
CA GLU A 61 16.66 -10.70 6.82
C GLU A 61 17.72 -11.05 7.88
N VAL A 62 18.72 -11.85 7.53
CA VAL A 62 19.83 -12.22 8.44
C VAL A 62 20.67 -11.00 8.79
N GLU A 63 21.00 -10.19 7.80
CA GLU A 63 21.77 -8.96 8.00
C GLU A 63 20.98 -7.90 8.76
N VAL A 64 19.67 -7.82 8.58
CA VAL A 64 18.78 -6.93 9.32
C VAL A 64 18.69 -7.39 10.77
N ALA A 65 18.41 -8.67 11.04
CA ALA A 65 18.32 -9.24 12.37
C ALA A 65 19.58 -8.97 13.20
N LYS A 66 20.75 -9.25 12.60
CA LYS A 66 22.06 -9.00 13.21
C LYS A 66 22.28 -7.50 13.48
N ALA A 67 21.92 -6.63 12.54
CA ALA A 67 22.18 -5.20 12.65
C ALA A 67 21.31 -4.50 13.72
N ILE A 68 20.08 -4.97 13.93
CA ILE A 68 19.19 -4.43 14.97
C ILE A 68 19.39 -5.10 16.34
N GLY A 69 20.09 -6.22 16.41
CA GLY A 69 20.25 -7.00 17.63
C GLY A 69 19.00 -7.81 17.99
N ALA A 70 18.35 -8.41 16.98
CA ALA A 70 17.21 -9.30 17.19
C ALA A 70 17.60 -10.54 18.00
N GLY A 71 16.59 -11.19 18.63
CA GLY A 71 16.74 -12.49 19.27
C GLY A 71 16.81 -13.63 18.24
N ASP A 72 16.58 -14.85 18.73
CA ASP A 72 16.45 -16.01 17.85
C ASP A 72 15.22 -15.86 16.96
N VAL A 73 15.39 -15.93 15.64
CA VAL A 73 14.29 -15.79 14.68
C VAL A 73 13.63 -17.13 14.46
N THR A 74 12.38 -17.25 14.88
CA THR A 74 11.57 -18.47 14.76
C THR A 74 10.61 -18.46 13.59
N PHE A 75 10.38 -17.28 13.00
CA PHE A 75 9.53 -17.11 11.82
C PHE A 75 10.11 -16.09 10.85
N PHE A 76 10.15 -16.44 9.57
CA PHE A 76 10.45 -15.49 8.50
C PHE A 76 9.65 -15.80 7.24
N SER A 77 9.26 -14.75 6.52
CA SER A 77 8.46 -14.87 5.30
C SER A 77 8.81 -13.75 4.32
N LYS A 78 8.85 -14.09 3.03
CA LYS A 78 8.97 -13.12 1.94
C LYS A 78 7.79 -13.28 0.98
N VAL A 79 6.92 -12.28 0.92
CA VAL A 79 5.75 -12.30 0.04
C VAL A 79 6.15 -11.88 -1.37
N GLY A 80 5.73 -12.61 -2.39
CA GLY A 80 5.90 -12.24 -3.79
C GLY A 80 5.06 -11.02 -4.21
N TYR A 81 5.08 -10.69 -5.50
CA TYR A 81 4.11 -9.82 -6.19
C TYR A 81 4.19 -8.31 -5.93
N GLY A 82 5.37 -7.76 -5.74
CA GLY A 82 5.59 -6.31 -5.74
C GLY A 82 4.70 -5.58 -4.75
N GLY A 83 4.08 -4.49 -5.18
CA GLY A 83 3.20 -3.67 -4.35
C GLY A 83 1.95 -4.38 -3.83
N GLY A 84 1.59 -5.53 -4.39
CA GLY A 84 0.48 -6.36 -3.89
C GLY A 84 0.77 -7.09 -2.58
N GLY A 85 2.03 -7.19 -2.18
CA GLY A 85 2.47 -7.94 -1.00
C GLY A 85 2.48 -7.16 0.32
N SER A 86 2.25 -5.84 0.33
CA SER A 86 2.42 -5.03 1.54
C SER A 86 1.52 -5.49 2.70
N CYS A 87 0.22 -5.56 2.52
CA CYS A 87 -0.70 -6.02 3.56
C CYS A 87 -0.56 -7.51 3.86
N ALA A 88 -0.09 -8.32 2.90
CA ALA A 88 0.15 -9.75 3.11
C ALA A 88 1.29 -10.01 4.11
N THR A 89 2.26 -9.12 4.24
CA THR A 89 3.30 -9.24 5.29
C THR A 89 2.67 -9.20 6.69
N LEU A 90 1.68 -8.32 6.88
CA LEU A 90 0.92 -8.24 8.13
C LEU A 90 0.09 -9.52 8.37
N ALA A 91 -0.54 -10.05 7.31
CA ALA A 91 -1.32 -11.29 7.38
C ALA A 91 -0.45 -12.49 7.80
N HIS A 92 0.76 -12.61 7.25
CA HIS A 92 1.71 -13.68 7.59
C HIS A 92 2.17 -13.57 9.04
N LEU A 93 2.54 -12.37 9.49
CA LEU A 93 2.94 -12.14 10.88
C LEU A 93 1.77 -12.33 11.85
N ALA A 94 0.56 -11.87 11.48
CA ALA A 94 -0.64 -12.10 12.29
C ALA A 94 -0.90 -13.59 12.48
N ALA A 95 -0.76 -14.39 11.41
CA ALA A 95 -0.90 -15.84 11.51
C ALA A 95 0.20 -16.47 12.39
N ALA A 96 1.45 -16.06 12.22
CA ALA A 96 2.58 -16.56 13.02
C ALA A 96 2.41 -16.24 14.50
N VAL A 97 2.03 -15.00 14.84
CA VAL A 97 1.81 -14.58 16.22
C VAL A 97 0.58 -15.27 16.83
N ALA A 98 -0.53 -15.34 16.11
CA ALA A 98 -1.77 -15.98 16.60
C ALA A 98 -1.62 -17.50 16.81
N THR A 99 -0.67 -18.14 16.13
CA THR A 99 -0.39 -19.58 16.26
C THR A 99 0.81 -19.88 17.17
N GLY A 100 1.43 -18.85 17.75
CA GLY A 100 2.58 -19.01 18.68
C GLY A 100 3.89 -19.36 17.97
N GLN A 101 4.00 -19.18 16.66
CA GLN A 101 5.26 -19.37 15.92
C GLN A 101 6.21 -18.18 16.09
N ALA A 102 5.67 -17.02 16.40
CA ALA A 102 6.41 -15.82 16.79
C ALA A 102 5.65 -15.07 17.88
N SER A 103 6.37 -14.25 18.65
CA SER A 103 5.81 -13.38 19.69
C SER A 103 5.83 -11.91 19.28
N VAL A 104 6.89 -11.49 18.60
CA VAL A 104 7.12 -10.13 18.10
C VAL A 104 7.51 -10.19 16.62
N GLY A 105 6.57 -9.89 15.77
CA GLY A 105 6.79 -9.83 14.34
C GLY A 105 7.14 -8.42 13.86
N VAL A 106 8.08 -8.30 12.93
CA VAL A 106 8.44 -7.05 12.27
C VAL A 106 8.22 -7.19 10.77
N ALA A 107 7.36 -6.34 10.22
CA ALA A 107 7.22 -6.14 8.78
C ALA A 107 7.91 -4.83 8.40
N TRP A 108 8.66 -4.83 7.27
CA TRP A 108 9.29 -3.60 6.79
C TRP A 108 9.34 -3.52 5.28
N ARG A 109 9.56 -2.31 4.82
CA ARG A 109 9.90 -2.00 3.45
C ARG A 109 10.93 -0.90 3.41
N SER A 110 12.06 -1.14 2.73
CA SER A 110 13.04 -0.12 2.40
C SER A 110 13.21 0.00 0.89
N ARG A 111 13.48 1.18 0.40
CA ARG A 111 13.67 1.43 -1.03
C ARG A 111 14.64 2.56 -1.29
N LYS A 112 15.48 2.34 -2.29
CA LYS A 112 16.28 3.38 -2.93
C LYS A 112 15.85 3.57 -4.39
N ARG A 113 14.56 3.77 -4.60
CA ARG A 113 13.99 3.86 -5.94
C ARG A 113 14.23 5.22 -6.60
N GLY A 114 14.33 6.28 -5.82
CA GLY A 114 14.60 7.62 -6.32
C GLY A 114 16.04 7.80 -6.80
N SER A 115 17.00 7.10 -6.18
CA SER A 115 18.43 7.17 -6.49
C SER A 115 19.02 5.88 -7.05
N GLY A 116 18.33 4.74 -6.92
CA GLY A 116 18.79 3.43 -7.37
C GLY A 116 18.46 3.13 -8.85
N PRO A 117 18.89 1.94 -9.33
CA PRO A 117 18.60 1.49 -10.68
C PRO A 117 17.10 1.24 -10.86
N ARG A 118 16.58 1.59 -12.04
CA ARG A 118 15.19 1.34 -12.41
C ARG A 118 15.07 -0.07 -13.01
N PRO A 119 14.20 -0.95 -12.47
CA PRO A 119 14.09 -2.33 -12.95
C PRO A 119 13.81 -2.45 -14.45
N TRP A 120 13.05 -1.53 -15.02
CA TRP A 120 12.69 -1.53 -16.46
C TRP A 120 13.80 -1.06 -17.39
N LYS A 121 14.91 -0.54 -16.87
CA LYS A 121 16.11 -0.21 -17.67
C LYS A 121 17.02 -1.39 -17.91
N ASN A 122 16.80 -2.49 -17.19
CA ASN A 122 17.58 -3.70 -17.38
C ASN A 122 17.16 -4.41 -18.68
N THR A 123 18.04 -4.42 -19.66
CA THR A 123 17.88 -5.16 -20.93
C THR A 123 18.35 -6.60 -20.73
N ALA A 124 17.61 -7.38 -19.95
CA ALA A 124 17.95 -8.79 -19.77
C ALA A 124 17.92 -9.53 -21.11
N VAL A 125 18.94 -10.34 -21.36
CA VAL A 125 19.05 -11.19 -22.57
C VAL A 125 17.95 -12.25 -22.60
N GLN A 126 17.45 -12.67 -21.42
CA GLN A 126 16.31 -13.57 -21.29
C GLN A 126 15.16 -12.85 -20.60
N LEU A 127 14.01 -12.81 -21.25
CA LEU A 127 12.79 -12.25 -20.69
C LEU A 127 11.99 -13.36 -20.01
N PRO A 128 11.45 -13.14 -18.81
CA PRO A 128 10.48 -14.08 -18.21
C PRO A 128 9.25 -14.19 -19.12
N THR A 129 8.54 -15.31 -19.05
CA THR A 129 7.45 -15.66 -19.97
C THR A 129 6.46 -14.54 -20.27
N PRO A 130 5.90 -13.79 -19.30
CA PRO A 130 4.98 -12.69 -19.60
C PRO A 130 5.63 -11.59 -20.44
N ALA A 131 6.86 -11.21 -20.11
CA ALA A 131 7.57 -10.12 -20.79
C ALA A 131 7.87 -10.43 -22.27
N GLN A 132 7.98 -11.69 -22.65
CA GLN A 132 8.17 -12.09 -24.05
C GLN A 132 6.99 -11.70 -24.93
N TRP A 133 5.79 -11.64 -24.37
CA TRP A 133 4.55 -11.38 -25.11
C TRP A 133 4.13 -9.90 -25.08
N ILE A 134 4.67 -9.10 -24.15
CA ILE A 134 4.27 -7.68 -24.02
C ILE A 134 5.37 -6.71 -24.49
N ARG A 135 6.65 -6.98 -24.20
CA ARG A 135 7.75 -6.07 -24.55
C ARG A 135 7.92 -5.81 -26.04
N PRO A 136 7.75 -6.78 -26.96
CA PRO A 136 7.80 -6.52 -28.40
C PRO A 136 6.78 -5.48 -28.89
N TYR A 137 5.69 -5.29 -28.15
CA TYR A 137 4.64 -4.32 -28.44
C TYR A 137 4.82 -2.98 -27.71
N GLY A 138 5.97 -2.76 -27.09
CA GLY A 138 6.30 -1.50 -26.43
C GLY A 138 5.85 -1.37 -24.97
N LEU A 139 5.27 -2.40 -24.36
CA LEU A 139 4.89 -2.39 -22.95
C LEU A 139 6.11 -2.69 -22.09
N LEU A 140 6.92 -1.65 -21.81
CA LEU A 140 8.20 -1.77 -21.14
C LEU A 140 8.11 -1.46 -19.65
N ARG A 141 7.14 -0.65 -19.24
CA ARG A 141 6.98 -0.12 -17.88
C ARG A 141 5.59 -0.45 -17.36
N PRO A 142 5.41 -0.54 -16.04
CA PRO A 142 4.09 -0.66 -15.44
C PRO A 142 3.09 0.40 -15.92
N ALA A 143 3.56 1.65 -16.15
CA ALA A 143 2.74 2.73 -16.68
C ALA A 143 2.15 2.41 -18.07
N ASP A 144 2.85 1.65 -18.90
CA ASP A 144 2.39 1.31 -20.24
C ASP A 144 1.23 0.31 -20.18
N GLU A 145 1.33 -0.69 -19.29
CA GLU A 145 0.27 -1.67 -19.06
C GLU A 145 -0.95 -1.04 -18.36
N ILE A 146 -0.74 -0.25 -17.32
CA ILE A 146 -1.83 0.45 -16.62
C ILE A 146 -2.47 1.52 -17.51
N GLY A 147 -1.73 2.14 -18.43
CA GLY A 147 -2.29 3.03 -19.44
C GLY A 147 -3.32 2.34 -20.33
N MET A 148 -3.05 1.11 -20.76
CA MET A 148 -4.03 0.30 -21.50
C MET A 148 -5.26 -0.05 -20.66
N LEU A 149 -5.06 -0.43 -19.40
CA LEU A 149 -6.15 -0.70 -18.47
C LEU A 149 -7.03 0.54 -18.26
N ALA A 150 -6.41 1.70 -18.04
CA ALA A 150 -7.09 2.99 -17.92
C ALA A 150 -7.88 3.33 -19.18
N ARG A 151 -7.29 3.17 -20.36
CA ARG A 151 -7.99 3.41 -21.64
C ARG A 151 -9.20 2.48 -21.80
N ARG A 152 -9.07 1.22 -21.41
CA ARG A 152 -10.19 0.27 -21.44
C ARG A 152 -11.30 0.69 -20.47
N TYR A 153 -10.94 1.09 -19.25
CA TYR A 153 -11.89 1.56 -18.25
C TYR A 153 -12.65 2.81 -18.73
N MET A 154 -11.93 3.80 -19.26
CA MET A 154 -12.52 5.01 -19.86
C MET A 154 -13.47 4.68 -21.01
N HIS A 155 -13.08 3.76 -21.90
CA HIS A 155 -13.91 3.37 -23.04
C HIS A 155 -15.17 2.63 -22.60
N THR A 156 -15.05 1.73 -21.62
CA THR A 156 -16.17 0.86 -21.21
C THR A 156 -17.19 1.61 -20.35
N TYR A 157 -16.72 2.48 -19.46
CA TYR A 157 -17.57 3.12 -18.43
C TYR A 157 -17.65 4.64 -18.53
N GLY A 158 -17.03 5.23 -19.53
CA GLY A 158 -17.07 6.69 -19.70
C GLY A 158 -16.24 7.47 -18.67
N ALA A 159 -15.33 6.82 -17.98
CA ALA A 159 -14.43 7.51 -17.05
C ALA A 159 -13.60 8.57 -17.79
N THR A 160 -13.30 9.66 -17.14
CA THR A 160 -12.65 10.84 -17.72
C THR A 160 -11.33 11.16 -17.04
N ARG A 161 -10.55 12.05 -17.63
CA ARG A 161 -9.36 12.59 -16.98
C ARG A 161 -9.68 13.40 -15.72
N ASP A 162 -10.87 13.98 -15.61
CA ASP A 162 -11.29 14.69 -14.40
C ASP A 162 -11.47 13.72 -13.23
N HIS A 163 -11.96 12.49 -13.46
CA HIS A 163 -12.03 11.48 -12.42
C HIS A 163 -10.63 11.07 -11.90
N LEU A 164 -9.66 10.92 -12.81
CA LEU A 164 -8.27 10.64 -12.42
C LEU A 164 -7.62 11.84 -11.72
N PHE A 165 -7.91 13.07 -12.17
CA PHE A 165 -7.48 14.29 -11.50
C PHE A 165 -8.02 14.38 -10.08
N ASN A 166 -9.28 14.02 -9.82
CA ASN A 166 -9.86 14.03 -8.48
C ASN A 166 -9.07 13.14 -7.50
N VAL A 167 -8.61 11.97 -7.95
CA VAL A 167 -7.73 11.10 -7.16
C VAL A 167 -6.39 11.78 -6.87
N ALA A 168 -5.73 12.29 -7.92
CA ALA A 168 -4.44 12.97 -7.78
C ALA A 168 -4.54 14.21 -6.88
N LEU A 169 -5.63 14.97 -6.98
CA LEU A 169 -5.88 16.16 -6.18
C LEU A 169 -6.11 15.81 -4.71
N ALA A 170 -6.93 14.79 -4.40
CA ALA A 170 -7.17 14.35 -3.03
C ALA A 170 -5.85 13.97 -2.35
N CYS A 171 -5.01 13.15 -2.99
CA CYS A 171 -3.69 12.80 -2.47
C CYS A 171 -2.80 14.05 -2.29
N ARG A 172 -2.79 14.97 -3.26
CA ARG A 172 -1.97 16.18 -3.20
C ARG A 172 -2.41 17.13 -2.08
N ASN A 173 -3.70 17.33 -1.88
CA ASN A 173 -4.24 18.14 -0.81
C ASN A 173 -3.80 17.62 0.57
N ARG A 174 -3.71 16.31 0.75
CA ARG A 174 -3.22 15.69 2.00
C ARG A 174 -1.70 15.86 2.16
N ALA A 175 -0.94 15.58 1.11
CA ALA A 175 0.50 15.78 1.11
C ALA A 175 0.90 17.23 1.42
N ASN A 176 0.11 18.21 0.99
CA ASN A 176 0.37 19.63 1.29
C ASN A 176 0.28 19.97 2.78
N GLN A 177 -0.40 19.16 3.58
CA GLN A 177 -0.55 19.30 5.02
C GLN A 177 0.41 18.41 5.81
N ASN A 178 1.11 17.50 5.13
CA ASN A 178 2.02 16.53 5.74
C ASN A 178 3.49 16.96 5.53
N PRO A 179 4.18 17.46 6.58
CA PRO A 179 5.57 17.90 6.47
C PRO A 179 6.55 16.79 6.04
N ASP A 180 6.19 15.50 6.25
CA ASP A 180 7.01 14.37 5.84
C ASP A 180 6.82 14.02 4.36
N ALA A 181 5.80 14.58 3.69
CA ALA A 181 5.51 14.28 2.31
C ALA A 181 6.47 14.98 1.34
N ILE A 182 6.88 14.28 0.28
CA ILE A 182 7.72 14.86 -0.78
C ILE A 182 7.03 16.05 -1.47
N MET A 183 5.69 16.02 -1.53
CA MET A 183 4.89 17.11 -2.13
C MET A 183 4.30 18.07 -1.09
N TYR A 184 4.91 18.17 0.09
CA TYR A 184 4.56 19.18 1.08
C TYR A 184 4.65 20.60 0.49
N GLU A 185 3.64 21.43 0.74
CA GLU A 185 3.54 22.80 0.21
C GLU A 185 3.64 22.95 -1.33
N ARG A 186 3.30 21.91 -2.07
CA ARG A 186 3.32 21.88 -3.55
C ARG A 186 1.93 21.61 -4.10
N PRO A 187 1.04 22.61 -4.22
CA PRO A 187 -0.33 22.42 -4.67
C PRO A 187 -0.40 21.89 -6.11
N LEU A 188 -1.51 21.24 -6.43
CA LEU A 188 -1.85 20.77 -7.77
C LEU A 188 -3.14 21.47 -8.23
N THR A 189 -3.10 22.12 -9.38
CA THR A 189 -4.29 22.68 -10.02
C THR A 189 -4.77 21.80 -11.17
N ARG A 190 -6.05 21.94 -11.55
CA ARG A 190 -6.60 21.21 -12.70
C ARG A 190 -5.86 21.59 -13.99
N GLU A 191 -5.49 22.86 -14.16
CA GLU A 191 -4.71 23.32 -15.32
C GLU A 191 -3.35 22.63 -15.40
N MET A 192 -2.59 22.58 -14.30
CA MET A 192 -1.31 21.86 -14.23
C MET A 192 -1.46 20.39 -14.62
N TYR A 193 -2.53 19.74 -14.13
CA TYR A 193 -2.79 18.34 -14.46
C TYR A 193 -3.14 18.17 -15.95
N MET A 194 -4.07 18.95 -16.48
CA MET A 194 -4.58 18.80 -17.86
C MET A 194 -3.53 19.14 -18.93
N THR A 195 -2.59 20.04 -18.62
CA THR A 195 -1.51 20.44 -19.54
C THR A 195 -0.22 19.63 -19.33
N SER A 196 -0.21 18.73 -18.34
CA SER A 196 0.96 17.92 -18.02
C SER A 196 1.33 16.94 -19.14
N ARG A 197 2.64 16.69 -19.29
CA ARG A 197 3.14 15.73 -20.28
C ARG A 197 2.62 14.32 -20.05
N TRP A 198 2.42 13.60 -21.12
CA TRP A 198 2.10 12.18 -21.06
C TRP A 198 3.30 11.34 -20.60
N ILE A 199 3.02 10.35 -19.77
CA ILE A 199 3.96 9.26 -19.45
C ILE A 199 3.66 8.06 -20.35
N SER A 200 2.37 7.65 -20.39
CA SER A 200 1.81 6.65 -21.29
C SER A 200 0.31 6.96 -21.41
N GLU A 201 -0.12 7.56 -22.51
CA GLU A 201 -1.51 8.03 -22.65
C GLU A 201 -2.54 6.94 -22.37
N PRO A 202 -3.55 7.16 -21.48
CA PRO A 202 -4.04 8.43 -20.97
C PRO A 202 -3.41 8.92 -19.66
N LEU A 203 -2.30 8.34 -19.20
CA LEU A 203 -1.64 8.70 -17.95
C LEU A 203 -0.65 9.85 -18.15
N CYS A 204 -0.90 10.99 -17.51
CA CYS A 204 0.03 12.10 -17.45
C CYS A 204 1.02 11.94 -16.27
N LEU A 205 1.91 12.91 -16.08
CA LEU A 205 2.91 12.88 -15.01
C LEU A 205 2.28 12.66 -13.62
N TYR A 206 1.17 13.32 -13.33
CA TYR A 206 0.51 13.30 -12.02
C TYR A 206 -0.32 12.04 -11.76
N ASP A 207 -0.49 11.19 -12.77
CA ASP A 207 -1.15 9.88 -12.62
C ASP A 207 -0.20 8.78 -12.13
N ASN A 208 1.07 9.10 -11.96
CA ASN A 208 2.10 8.13 -11.60
C ASN A 208 2.66 8.41 -10.21
N CYS A 209 2.90 7.34 -9.45
CA CYS A 209 3.52 7.42 -8.14
C CYS A 209 4.93 8.05 -8.20
N LEU A 210 5.34 8.55 -7.04
CA LEU A 210 6.67 9.12 -6.85
C LEU A 210 7.77 8.04 -6.95
N GLU A 211 8.99 8.48 -7.23
CA GLU A 211 10.19 7.67 -7.07
C GLU A 211 10.90 8.13 -5.80
N THR A 212 10.86 7.29 -4.75
CA THR A 212 11.25 7.68 -3.39
C THR A 212 12.32 6.75 -2.84
N ASP A 213 13.29 7.35 -2.14
CA ASP A 213 14.15 6.67 -1.18
C ASP A 213 13.54 6.83 0.22
N GLY A 214 13.51 5.74 1.00
CA GLY A 214 12.97 5.73 2.34
C GLY A 214 12.64 4.33 2.83
N ALA A 215 12.27 4.22 4.10
CA ALA A 215 11.86 2.97 4.72
C ALA A 215 10.77 3.19 5.76
N LEU A 216 9.94 2.15 5.92
CA LEU A 216 8.89 2.06 6.94
C LEU A 216 8.87 0.67 7.55
N ALA A 217 8.40 0.56 8.78
CA ALA A 217 8.23 -0.71 9.48
C ALA A 217 7.01 -0.69 10.41
N CYS A 218 6.48 -1.88 10.68
CA CYS A 218 5.43 -2.12 11.67
C CYS A 218 5.84 -3.27 12.60
N VAL A 219 5.48 -3.16 13.87
CA VAL A 219 5.63 -4.21 14.88
C VAL A 219 4.28 -4.82 15.17
N ILE A 220 4.16 -6.13 15.04
CA ILE A 220 2.95 -6.92 15.25
C ILE A 220 3.16 -7.84 16.46
N VAL A 221 2.20 -7.81 17.38
CA VAL A 221 2.17 -8.65 18.58
C VAL A 221 0.75 -9.20 18.79
N SER A 222 0.57 -10.10 19.76
CA SER A 222 -0.76 -10.54 20.16
C SER A 222 -1.61 -9.37 20.68
N ALA A 223 -2.92 -9.46 20.53
CA ALA A 223 -3.86 -8.46 21.05
C ALA A 223 -3.74 -8.28 22.57
N GLU A 224 -3.40 -9.34 23.31
CA GLU A 224 -3.15 -9.29 24.75
C GLU A 224 -1.92 -8.43 25.04
N ARG A 225 -0.78 -8.76 24.43
CA ARG A 225 0.48 -8.02 24.62
C ARG A 225 0.39 -6.57 24.17
N ALA A 226 -0.37 -6.30 23.13
CA ALA A 226 -0.50 -4.95 22.56
C ALA A 226 -1.07 -3.93 23.55
N ARG A 227 -1.85 -4.37 24.54
CA ARG A 227 -2.40 -3.50 25.60
C ARG A 227 -1.35 -2.96 26.54
N ASP A 228 -0.23 -3.68 26.69
CA ASP A 228 0.90 -3.31 27.55
C ASP A 228 1.97 -2.53 26.78
N CYS A 229 1.80 -2.32 25.48
CA CYS A 229 2.73 -1.56 24.67
C CYS A 229 2.57 -0.05 24.89
N ARG A 230 3.60 0.72 24.53
CA ARG A 230 3.67 2.17 24.76
C ARG A 230 2.56 2.97 24.09
N ARG A 231 2.11 2.53 22.91
CA ARG A 231 1.12 3.22 22.09
C ARG A 231 -0.22 2.48 22.05
N ARG A 232 -1.29 3.23 21.81
CA ARG A 232 -2.60 2.64 21.57
C ARG A 232 -2.50 1.61 20.44
N PRO A 233 -2.91 0.36 20.69
CA PRO A 233 -2.87 -0.69 19.67
C PRO A 233 -3.86 -0.40 18.54
N VAL A 234 -3.50 -0.86 17.34
CA VAL A 234 -4.41 -0.89 16.18
C VAL A 234 -4.57 -2.35 15.77
N TYR A 235 -5.78 -2.87 15.93
CA TYR A 235 -6.06 -4.29 15.72
C TYR A 235 -6.17 -4.64 14.25
N LEU A 236 -5.64 -5.80 13.86
CA LEU A 236 -5.87 -6.41 12.57
C LEU A 236 -7.21 -7.15 12.61
N HIS A 237 -8.27 -6.47 12.14
CA HIS A 237 -9.63 -7.01 12.21
C HIS A 237 -9.87 -8.10 11.17
N SER A 238 -9.46 -7.86 9.93
CA SER A 238 -9.51 -8.84 8.84
C SER A 238 -8.32 -8.65 7.91
N VAL A 239 -7.81 -9.75 7.37
CA VAL A 239 -6.73 -9.76 6.40
C VAL A 239 -7.10 -10.66 5.22
N ALA A 240 -6.72 -10.26 4.02
CA ALA A 240 -7.00 -11.05 2.82
C ALA A 240 -5.90 -10.92 1.77
N GLN A 241 -5.78 -11.97 0.96
CA GLN A 241 -5.01 -11.96 -0.28
C GLN A 241 -5.96 -12.32 -1.43
N GLY A 242 -5.67 -11.82 -2.63
CA GLY A 242 -6.50 -12.06 -3.80
C GLY A 242 -5.68 -12.27 -5.07
N LEU A 243 -6.07 -13.30 -5.80
CA LEU A 243 -5.59 -13.60 -7.14
C LEU A 243 -6.77 -14.22 -7.90
N PRO A 244 -7.29 -13.57 -8.95
CA PRO A 244 -8.33 -14.18 -9.77
C PRO A 244 -7.76 -15.32 -10.61
N ALA A 245 -8.63 -16.24 -11.02
CA ALA A 245 -8.26 -17.24 -12.02
C ALA A 245 -7.80 -16.56 -13.31
N GLN A 246 -6.84 -17.15 -13.99
CA GLN A 246 -6.29 -16.65 -15.27
C GLN A 246 -5.67 -15.23 -15.18
N HIS A 247 -5.29 -14.79 -14.00
CA HIS A 247 -4.59 -13.51 -13.84
C HIS A 247 -3.26 -13.51 -14.60
N HIS A 248 -2.97 -12.41 -15.29
CA HIS A 248 -1.76 -12.27 -16.07
C HIS A 248 -1.18 -10.84 -15.97
N GLY A 249 -0.04 -10.72 -15.30
CA GLY A 249 0.68 -9.45 -15.19
C GLY A 249 -0.09 -8.35 -14.49
N MET A 250 0.12 -7.11 -14.90
CA MET A 250 -0.53 -5.93 -14.35
C MET A 250 -1.93 -5.67 -14.92
N VAL A 251 -2.32 -6.42 -15.92
CA VAL A 251 -3.61 -6.33 -16.60
C VAL A 251 -4.14 -7.72 -16.85
N ASN A 252 -5.45 -7.89 -16.76
CA ASN A 252 -6.11 -9.17 -16.88
C ASN A 252 -6.53 -9.44 -18.35
N TYR A 253 -5.60 -9.39 -19.28
CA TYR A 253 -5.91 -9.53 -20.73
C TYR A 253 -6.62 -10.82 -21.10
N TRP A 254 -6.43 -11.88 -20.32
CA TRP A 254 -6.96 -13.21 -20.60
C TRP A 254 -8.29 -13.49 -19.93
N ASN A 255 -8.79 -12.59 -19.11
CA ASN A 255 -10.10 -12.70 -18.51
C ASN A 255 -11.18 -12.20 -19.49
N ASP A 256 -12.37 -12.77 -19.43
CA ASP A 256 -13.54 -12.30 -20.17
C ASP A 256 -13.84 -10.83 -19.85
N ASP A 257 -13.66 -10.44 -18.58
CA ASP A 257 -13.67 -9.04 -18.15
C ASP A 257 -12.29 -8.62 -17.63
N PRO A 258 -11.47 -7.95 -18.46
CA PRO A 258 -10.13 -7.52 -18.08
C PRO A 258 -10.10 -6.42 -16.99
N LEU A 259 -11.24 -5.82 -16.67
CA LEU A 259 -11.40 -4.80 -15.64
C LEU A 259 -11.73 -5.40 -14.25
N THR A 260 -12.01 -6.70 -14.17
CA THR A 260 -12.12 -7.42 -12.90
C THR A 260 -10.75 -7.91 -12.46
N GLY A 261 -10.20 -7.28 -11.44
CA GLY A 261 -8.86 -7.52 -10.95
C GLY A 261 -8.78 -8.26 -9.61
N PRO A 262 -7.59 -8.35 -9.03
CA PRO A 262 -7.32 -9.01 -7.77
C PRO A 262 -8.10 -8.46 -6.56
N ALA A 263 -8.46 -7.16 -6.57
CA ALA A 263 -9.24 -6.52 -5.52
C ALA A 263 -10.57 -7.24 -5.25
N TRP A 264 -11.29 -7.67 -6.31
CA TRP A 264 -12.55 -8.41 -6.16
C TRP A 264 -12.39 -9.74 -5.41
N THR A 265 -11.27 -10.43 -5.65
CA THR A 265 -10.99 -11.69 -4.95
C THR A 265 -10.58 -11.44 -3.50
N ALA A 266 -9.72 -10.45 -3.27
CA ALA A 266 -9.32 -10.06 -1.93
C ALA A 266 -10.51 -9.56 -1.09
N ALA A 267 -11.37 -8.71 -1.66
CA ALA A 267 -12.54 -8.16 -1.00
C ALA A 267 -13.51 -9.24 -0.50
N ARG A 268 -13.82 -10.25 -1.33
CA ARG A 268 -14.68 -11.36 -0.91
C ARG A 268 -14.16 -12.06 0.35
N GLN A 269 -12.85 -12.27 0.46
CA GLN A 269 -12.25 -12.88 1.65
C GLN A 269 -12.19 -11.89 2.82
N LEU A 270 -11.89 -10.64 2.54
CA LEU A 270 -11.78 -9.59 3.56
C LEU A 270 -13.11 -9.42 4.31
N TRP A 271 -14.19 -9.18 3.57
CA TRP A 271 -15.52 -8.98 4.13
C TRP A 271 -16.14 -10.24 4.75
N LYS A 272 -15.81 -11.44 4.21
CA LYS A 272 -16.24 -12.71 4.81
C LYS A 272 -15.75 -12.89 6.25
N HIS A 273 -14.63 -12.32 6.61
CA HIS A 273 -14.01 -12.45 7.93
C HIS A 273 -14.19 -11.22 8.82
N ALA A 274 -14.81 -10.16 8.30
CA ALA A 274 -15.18 -8.97 9.05
C ALA A 274 -16.60 -9.09 9.62
N ASP A 275 -16.91 -8.28 10.64
CA ASP A 275 -18.26 -8.12 11.20
C ASP A 275 -18.92 -6.79 10.79
N PHE A 276 -18.30 -6.07 9.88
CA PHE A 276 -18.83 -4.87 9.26
C PHE A 276 -18.52 -4.85 7.76
N GLY A 277 -19.15 -3.94 7.01
CA GLY A 277 -19.03 -3.83 5.55
C GLY A 277 -18.36 -2.55 5.06
N PRO A 278 -18.34 -2.32 3.73
CA PRO A 278 -17.75 -1.12 3.15
C PRO A 278 -18.32 0.19 3.69
N ASP A 279 -19.60 0.23 4.00
CA ASP A 279 -20.28 1.44 4.50
C ASP A 279 -19.85 1.82 5.93
N ASP A 280 -19.20 0.91 6.67
CA ASP A 280 -18.69 1.13 8.02
C ASP A 280 -17.22 1.57 8.04
N VAL A 281 -16.60 1.76 6.87
CA VAL A 281 -15.20 2.20 6.74
C VAL A 281 -15.12 3.71 6.82
N HIS A 282 -14.45 4.23 7.87
CA HIS A 282 -14.31 5.67 8.09
C HIS A 282 -13.25 6.33 7.22
N VAL A 283 -12.19 5.58 6.87
CA VAL A 283 -11.07 6.07 6.05
C VAL A 283 -10.48 4.93 5.24
N ALA A 284 -10.06 5.21 4.01
CA ALA A 284 -9.42 4.23 3.15
C ALA A 284 -8.02 4.68 2.72
N GLN A 285 -7.07 3.77 2.84
CA GLN A 285 -5.72 3.90 2.32
C GLN A 285 -5.59 2.97 1.13
N ILE A 286 -5.97 3.44 -0.05
CA ILE A 286 -6.02 2.64 -1.28
C ILE A 286 -4.72 2.82 -2.05
N TYR A 287 -4.15 1.70 -2.50
CA TYR A 287 -2.91 1.70 -3.27
C TYR A 287 -3.04 2.48 -4.58
N ASP A 288 -2.22 3.51 -4.71
CA ASP A 288 -2.29 4.53 -5.74
C ASP A 288 -0.98 4.68 -6.52
N ALA A 289 -0.35 3.55 -6.89
CA ALA A 289 0.80 3.64 -7.79
C ALA A 289 0.46 4.34 -9.12
N PHE A 290 -0.81 4.28 -9.51
CA PHE A 290 -1.39 4.98 -10.64
C PHE A 290 -2.82 5.37 -10.31
N THR A 291 -3.25 6.57 -10.72
CA THR A 291 -4.60 7.08 -10.41
C THR A 291 -5.74 6.14 -10.79
N PRO A 292 -5.75 5.43 -11.95
CA PRO A 292 -6.87 4.56 -12.33
C PRO A 292 -7.04 3.31 -11.45
N LEU A 293 -6.02 2.94 -10.66
CA LEU A 293 -6.14 1.83 -9.72
C LEU A 293 -7.08 2.13 -8.57
N VAL A 294 -7.27 3.41 -8.23
CA VAL A 294 -8.18 3.82 -7.15
C VAL A 294 -9.65 3.59 -7.52
N PRO A 295 -10.20 4.09 -8.64
CA PRO A 295 -11.56 3.76 -9.08
C PRO A 295 -11.82 2.25 -9.17
N LEU A 296 -10.88 1.48 -9.74
CA LEU A 296 -10.99 0.03 -9.84
C LEU A 296 -11.04 -0.63 -8.44
N SER A 297 -10.23 -0.15 -7.51
CA SER A 297 -10.25 -0.65 -6.13
C SER A 297 -11.54 -0.27 -5.40
N LEU A 298 -12.07 0.94 -5.60
CA LEU A 298 -13.36 1.36 -5.03
C LEU A 298 -14.49 0.39 -5.43
N GLU A 299 -14.53 0.02 -6.72
CA GLU A 299 -15.47 -1.00 -7.23
C GLU A 299 -15.17 -2.38 -6.64
N GLY A 300 -13.91 -2.79 -6.67
CA GLY A 300 -13.49 -4.12 -6.23
C GLY A 300 -13.76 -4.39 -4.75
N TYR A 301 -13.58 -3.38 -3.90
CA TYR A 301 -13.87 -3.47 -2.46
C TYR A 301 -15.31 -3.12 -2.11
N GLY A 302 -16.16 -2.76 -3.09
CA GLY A 302 -17.61 -2.62 -2.92
C GLY A 302 -18.08 -1.27 -2.38
N PHE A 303 -17.28 -0.20 -2.49
CA PHE A 303 -17.70 1.16 -2.13
C PHE A 303 -18.66 1.77 -3.15
N CYS A 304 -18.67 1.25 -4.36
CA CYS A 304 -19.59 1.61 -5.43
C CYS A 304 -19.84 0.42 -6.37
N GLY A 305 -20.82 0.55 -7.25
CA GLY A 305 -21.13 -0.43 -8.27
C GLY A 305 -20.10 -0.50 -9.39
N ARG A 306 -20.21 -1.52 -10.22
CA ARG A 306 -19.34 -1.74 -11.37
C ARG A 306 -19.45 -0.60 -12.37
N GLY A 307 -18.30 0.00 -12.75
CA GLY A 307 -18.21 1.15 -13.66
C GLY A 307 -18.48 2.51 -13.01
N GLU A 308 -18.80 2.55 -11.71
CA GLU A 308 -19.13 3.77 -10.98
C GLU A 308 -17.92 4.39 -10.26
N GLY A 309 -16.77 3.70 -10.22
CA GLY A 309 -15.60 4.15 -9.48
C GLY A 309 -15.07 5.52 -9.93
N GLY A 310 -15.19 5.85 -11.23
CA GLY A 310 -14.86 7.18 -11.75
C GLY A 310 -15.78 8.26 -11.16
N ALA A 311 -17.10 8.10 -11.33
CA ALA A 311 -18.11 9.02 -10.81
C ALA A 311 -18.07 9.14 -9.27
N PHE A 312 -17.69 8.07 -8.56
CA PHE A 312 -17.50 8.12 -7.10
C PHE A 312 -16.49 9.18 -6.66
N THR A 313 -15.52 9.52 -7.49
CA THR A 313 -14.48 10.52 -7.14
C THR A 313 -14.98 11.96 -7.18
N GLU A 314 -16.17 12.21 -7.71
CA GLU A 314 -16.72 13.55 -7.91
C GLU A 314 -17.22 14.18 -6.59
N GLY A 315 -17.48 15.50 -6.64
CA GLY A 315 -18.08 16.23 -5.54
C GLY A 315 -17.27 16.26 -4.24
N GLY A 316 -15.97 15.99 -4.28
CA GLY A 316 -15.13 15.94 -3.08
C GLY A 316 -15.33 14.67 -2.24
N ALA A 317 -15.87 13.61 -2.81
CA ALA A 317 -16.13 12.34 -2.11
C ALA A 317 -14.90 11.74 -1.43
N LEU A 318 -13.70 11.99 -1.98
CA LEU A 318 -12.42 11.49 -1.46
C LEU A 318 -11.76 12.43 -0.43
N GLU A 319 -12.34 13.60 -0.20
CA GLU A 319 -11.82 14.60 0.73
C GLU A 319 -12.20 14.29 2.19
N ILE A 320 -11.52 14.93 3.17
CA ILE A 320 -11.94 14.82 4.58
C ILE A 320 -13.34 15.45 4.72
N GLY A 321 -14.26 14.71 5.33
CA GLY A 321 -15.67 15.06 5.39
C GLY A 321 -16.45 14.67 4.13
N GLY A 322 -15.79 14.11 3.11
CA GLY A 322 -16.44 13.46 1.96
C GLY A 322 -16.95 12.06 2.31
N ARG A 323 -17.45 11.37 1.30
CA ARG A 323 -18.03 10.02 1.44
C ARG A 323 -17.02 8.98 1.93
N LEU A 324 -15.78 9.04 1.44
CA LEU A 324 -14.69 8.13 1.82
C LEU A 324 -13.35 8.87 1.79
N PRO A 325 -12.90 9.46 2.89
CA PRO A 325 -11.58 10.09 2.97
C PRO A 325 -10.48 9.13 2.53
N LEU A 326 -9.68 9.56 1.54
CA LEU A 326 -8.71 8.72 0.85
C LEU A 326 -7.27 9.19 1.09
N ASN A 327 -6.35 8.23 1.33
CA ASN A 327 -4.89 8.42 1.32
C ASN A 327 -4.44 9.69 2.07
N THR A 328 -4.84 9.74 3.32
CA THR A 328 -4.77 10.93 4.18
C THR A 328 -3.35 11.42 4.49
N GLY A 329 -2.31 10.62 4.27
CA GLY A 329 -0.91 11.06 4.29
C GLY A 329 -0.42 11.66 2.97
N GLY A 330 -1.16 11.45 1.86
CA GLY A 330 -0.78 11.84 0.51
C GLY A 330 -0.53 10.68 -0.46
N GLY A 331 -0.55 9.45 0.04
CA GLY A 331 -0.44 8.23 -0.78
C GLY A 331 0.89 8.07 -1.51
N GLY A 332 0.94 7.14 -2.43
CA GLY A 332 2.07 6.93 -3.35
C GLY A 332 2.24 8.04 -4.36
N LEU A 333 1.15 8.77 -4.67
CA LEU A 333 1.14 9.86 -5.64
C LEU A 333 1.78 11.14 -5.11
N SER A 334 1.75 11.40 -3.80
CA SER A 334 2.14 12.70 -3.26
C SER A 334 2.92 12.67 -1.94
N GLU A 335 2.73 11.67 -1.06
CA GLU A 335 3.55 11.54 0.16
C GLU A 335 4.90 10.92 -0.17
N ALA A 336 4.89 9.61 -0.45
CA ALA A 336 6.08 8.83 -0.77
C ALA A 336 5.66 7.50 -1.38
N TYR A 337 6.44 6.99 -2.31
CA TYR A 337 6.17 5.66 -2.84
C TYR A 337 7.22 4.66 -2.33
N VAL A 338 6.92 4.09 -1.17
CA VAL A 338 7.66 2.98 -0.59
C VAL A 338 6.82 1.71 -0.72
N HIS A 339 6.33 1.50 -1.94
CA HIS A 339 5.60 0.31 -2.41
C HIS A 339 4.31 0.02 -1.62
N GLY A 340 3.60 1.07 -1.16
CA GLY A 340 2.34 0.97 -0.43
C GLY A 340 2.47 0.75 1.08
N PHE A 341 3.67 0.62 1.62
CA PHE A 341 3.83 0.43 3.07
C PHE A 341 3.48 1.71 3.88
N ASN A 342 3.66 2.89 3.28
CA ASN A 342 3.23 4.16 3.84
C ASN A 342 1.71 4.25 4.07
N LEU A 343 0.91 3.55 3.26
CA LEU A 343 -0.54 3.46 3.46
C LEU A 343 -0.90 2.72 4.75
N ILE A 344 -0.13 1.68 5.11
CA ILE A 344 -0.32 0.95 6.36
C ILE A 344 -0.04 1.86 7.56
N THR A 345 1.10 2.54 7.55
CA THR A 345 1.48 3.43 8.67
C THR A 345 0.54 4.61 8.79
N GLU A 346 0.04 5.15 7.68
CA GLU A 346 -0.98 6.20 7.71
C GLU A 346 -2.31 5.69 8.27
N GLY A 347 -2.77 4.49 7.92
CA GLY A 347 -3.94 3.87 8.52
C GLY A 347 -3.81 3.75 10.05
N VAL A 348 -2.62 3.40 10.54
CA VAL A 348 -2.33 3.36 11.99
C VAL A 348 -2.37 4.76 12.60
N LYS A 349 -1.78 5.77 11.95
CA LYS A 349 -1.82 7.18 12.42
C LYS A 349 -3.26 7.67 12.53
N GLN A 350 -4.12 7.37 11.57
CA GLN A 350 -5.54 7.73 11.59
C GLN A 350 -6.24 7.15 12.83
N LEU A 351 -6.10 5.85 13.07
CA LEU A 351 -6.76 5.17 14.18
C LEU A 351 -6.16 5.53 15.55
N ARG A 352 -4.94 6.07 15.60
CA ARG A 352 -4.32 6.63 16.79
C ARG A 352 -4.63 8.10 17.04
N GLY A 353 -5.24 8.81 16.08
CA GLY A 353 -5.49 10.24 16.16
C GLY A 353 -4.24 11.10 15.99
N THR A 354 -3.25 10.62 15.25
CA THR A 354 -1.93 11.27 15.06
C THR A 354 -1.61 11.64 13.61
N SER A 355 -2.57 11.49 12.71
CA SER A 355 -2.40 11.90 11.31
C SER A 355 -2.38 13.42 11.18
N THR A 356 -1.61 13.93 10.22
CA THR A 356 -1.57 15.38 9.88
C THR A 356 -2.87 15.85 9.22
N ALA A 357 -3.61 14.94 8.59
CA ALA A 357 -4.93 15.18 7.99
C ALA A 357 -5.94 14.21 8.60
N GLN A 358 -6.22 14.41 9.89
CA GLN A 358 -7.03 13.51 10.71
C GLN A 358 -8.50 13.50 10.27
N VAL A 359 -9.05 12.31 10.06
CA VAL A 359 -10.49 12.07 9.94
C VAL A 359 -11.08 12.03 11.36
N PRO A 360 -12.05 12.87 11.68
CA PRO A 360 -12.69 12.85 13.01
C PRO A 360 -13.28 11.47 13.32
N ASP A 361 -13.11 11.02 14.56
CA ASP A 361 -13.69 9.79 15.10
C ASP A 361 -13.42 8.52 14.27
N ALA A 362 -12.33 8.49 13.48
CA ALA A 362 -11.97 7.33 12.71
C ALA A 362 -11.70 6.11 13.59
N ALA A 363 -12.55 5.10 13.49
CA ALA A 363 -12.46 3.84 14.25
C ALA A 363 -12.14 2.63 13.36
N THR A 364 -12.33 2.74 12.04
CA THR A 364 -12.10 1.69 11.05
C THR A 364 -11.34 2.24 9.87
N CYS A 365 -10.38 1.47 9.36
CA CYS A 365 -9.58 1.84 8.20
C CYS A 365 -9.39 0.64 7.29
N LEU A 366 -9.71 0.79 6.00
CA LEU A 366 -9.28 -0.15 4.98
C LEU A 366 -7.90 0.26 4.46
N VAL A 367 -6.96 -0.68 4.42
CA VAL A 367 -5.69 -0.52 3.70
C VAL A 367 -5.60 -1.56 2.61
N THR A 368 -5.32 -1.14 1.38
CA THR A 368 -5.15 -2.04 0.24
C THR A 368 -3.73 -2.03 -0.28
N ALA A 369 -3.31 -3.15 -0.85
CA ALA A 369 -2.11 -3.28 -1.66
C ALA A 369 -2.45 -3.13 -3.15
N GLY A 370 -1.44 -3.33 -4.02
CA GLY A 370 -1.56 -3.02 -5.45
C GLY A 370 -2.64 -3.79 -6.19
N GLU A 371 -3.46 -3.09 -6.95
CA GLU A 371 -4.33 -3.64 -7.97
C GLU A 371 -3.52 -3.93 -9.25
N GLY A 372 -3.96 -4.86 -10.08
CA GLY A 372 -3.26 -5.27 -11.30
C GLY A 372 -2.15 -6.33 -11.09
N VAL A 373 -1.85 -6.69 -9.84
CA VAL A 373 -0.97 -7.79 -9.43
C VAL A 373 -1.69 -8.58 -8.35
N PRO A 374 -1.33 -9.85 -8.06
CA PRO A 374 -1.85 -10.52 -6.87
C PRO A 374 -1.77 -9.59 -5.68
N THR A 375 -2.91 -9.33 -5.04
CA THR A 375 -3.05 -8.25 -4.07
C THR A 375 -3.33 -8.74 -2.66
N SER A 376 -3.31 -7.82 -1.72
CA SER A 376 -3.69 -8.05 -0.32
C SER A 376 -4.38 -6.82 0.26
N ALA A 377 -5.12 -7.01 1.32
CA ALA A 377 -5.76 -5.93 2.06
C ALA A 377 -5.87 -6.27 3.54
N VAL A 378 -6.01 -5.24 4.37
CA VAL A 378 -6.27 -5.36 5.79
C VAL A 378 -7.33 -4.35 6.22
N LEU A 379 -8.26 -4.81 7.04
CA LEU A 379 -9.13 -3.95 7.84
C LEU A 379 -8.49 -3.75 9.20
N LEU A 380 -8.26 -2.49 9.52
CA LEU A 380 -7.74 -2.05 10.81
C LEU A 380 -8.87 -1.44 11.64
N ARG A 381 -8.80 -1.62 12.96
CA ARG A 381 -9.66 -0.92 13.90
C ARG A 381 -8.94 -0.50 15.18
N SER A 382 -9.49 0.51 15.86
CA SER A 382 -9.00 1.02 17.14
C SER A 382 -9.65 0.34 18.34
#